data_83896efc5400213f6aa46228525014b3
#
_entry.id   83896efc5400213f6aa46228525014b3
#
_cell.length_a   1.000
_cell.length_b   1.000
_cell.length_c   1.000
_cell.angle_alpha   90.00
_cell.angle_beta   90.00
_cell.angle_gamma   90.00
#
_symmetry.space_group_name_H-M   'P 1'
#
loop_
_entity.id
_entity.type
_entity.pdbx_description
1 polymer ?
#
loop_
_entity_poly.entity_id
_entity_poly.type
_entity_poly.pdbx_seq_one_letter_code
_entity_poly.pdbx_strand_id
1 'polypeptide(L)'
;MVKVKYSLVLAVFAAIVSLIFHTNIARAAEVTLLNASYDPTRELYQAVNAEFSKAWKAKTGDTVTINQSHAGSGKQARAVIDGLEADVVTLALSYDIDSISEKSNLLPSNWQSRLPNNSCPYTSTIVFLVRKGNPKQIHDWGDLIKPGVAVISPNPKTSGGARWNFLAAWGYALKKNGGSEQKAQEYVTAFYKNVPVLDSGARGATTTFVEREIGDVLVGWENEALTAAKQSGNLEVVVPSISILAEPPVAWVDKVDSRHGTAAVAKAYLEFLYTPDGQEIVAHNFYRPTDASVAAKYTSQFPALPLLKISDPEFGGWTKAQKKFFADNGVFDKIYQPGS
;
A
#
# COMPACT_ATOMS: atom_id res chain seq x y z
N MET A 1 -39.05 -20.24 -68.88
CA MET A 1 -39.10 -19.15 -67.88
C MET A 1 -39.07 -19.62 -66.41
N VAL A 2 -39.32 -20.90 -66.09
CA VAL A 2 -39.35 -21.40 -64.65
C VAL A 2 -37.98 -21.71 -64.08
N LYS A 3 -36.97 -22.18 -64.88
CA LYS A 3 -35.61 -22.50 -64.39
C LYS A 3 -34.79 -21.31 -63.90
N VAL A 4 -35.01 -20.08 -64.38
CA VAL A 4 -34.25 -18.87 -63.98
C VAL A 4 -34.69 -18.35 -62.60
N LYS A 5 -35.96 -18.57 -62.24
CA LYS A 5 -36.48 -18.13 -60.91
C LYS A 5 -35.95 -18.92 -59.74
N TYR A 6 -35.66 -20.22 -59.92
CA TYR A 6 -35.12 -21.03 -58.84
C TYR A 6 -33.59 -20.77 -58.59
N SER A 7 -32.83 -20.42 -59.63
CA SER A 7 -31.41 -20.06 -59.46
C SER A 7 -31.23 -18.77 -58.72
N LEU A 8 -32.13 -17.79 -58.89
CA LEU A 8 -32.06 -16.51 -58.18
C LEU A 8 -32.42 -16.65 -56.69
N VAL A 9 -33.39 -17.46 -56.36
CA VAL A 9 -33.82 -17.73 -54.97
C VAL A 9 -32.77 -18.49 -54.20
N LEU A 10 -32.09 -19.46 -54.84
CA LEU A 10 -30.95 -20.19 -54.22
C LEU A 10 -29.75 -19.28 -53.95
N ALA A 11 -29.42 -18.36 -54.86
CA ALA A 11 -28.31 -17.43 -54.73
C ALA A 11 -28.55 -16.40 -53.60
N VAL A 12 -29.80 -15.93 -53.46
CA VAL A 12 -30.19 -15.03 -52.37
C VAL A 12 -30.19 -15.73 -51.00
N PHE A 13 -30.60 -16.99 -50.93
CA PHE A 13 -30.56 -17.79 -49.69
C PHE A 13 -29.11 -18.12 -49.28
N ALA A 14 -28.24 -18.43 -50.21
CA ALA A 14 -26.81 -18.64 -49.95
C ALA A 14 -26.10 -17.34 -49.48
N ALA A 15 -26.49 -16.17 -50.02
CA ALA A 15 -25.92 -14.89 -49.58
C ALA A 15 -26.43 -14.48 -48.17
N ILE A 16 -27.67 -14.79 -47.82
CA ILE A 16 -28.23 -14.51 -46.49
C ILE A 16 -27.62 -15.47 -45.44
N VAL A 17 -27.40 -16.74 -45.76
CA VAL A 17 -26.77 -17.70 -44.87
C VAL A 17 -25.28 -17.35 -44.66
N SER A 18 -24.59 -16.82 -45.66
CA SER A 18 -23.20 -16.31 -45.49
C SER A 18 -23.11 -15.04 -44.64
N LEU A 19 -24.12 -14.21 -44.58
CA LEU A 19 -24.14 -13.02 -43.69
C LEU A 19 -24.38 -13.34 -42.23
N ILE A 20 -24.97 -14.48 -41.90
CA ILE A 20 -25.33 -14.86 -40.53
C ILE A 20 -24.15 -15.54 -39.82
N PHE A 21 -23.13 -16.01 -40.51
CA PHE A 21 -21.98 -16.69 -39.90
C PHE A 21 -20.71 -15.85 -39.71
N HIS A 22 -20.79 -14.55 -39.91
CA HIS A 22 -19.76 -13.66 -39.36
C HIS A 22 -20.10 -13.30 -37.91
N THR A 23 -20.29 -14.33 -37.06
CA THR A 23 -20.08 -14.15 -35.65
C THR A 23 -18.62 -13.78 -35.49
N ASN A 24 -18.35 -12.51 -35.24
CA ASN A 24 -17.08 -12.10 -34.68
C ASN A 24 -16.93 -12.89 -33.38
N ILE A 25 -16.29 -14.04 -33.43
CA ILE A 25 -15.75 -14.68 -32.23
C ILE A 25 -14.73 -13.68 -31.75
N ALA A 26 -15.16 -12.78 -30.86
CA ALA A 26 -14.24 -11.88 -30.15
C ALA A 26 -13.21 -12.81 -29.52
N ARG A 27 -12.01 -12.83 -30.09
CA ARG A 27 -10.91 -13.59 -29.51
C ARG A 27 -10.65 -12.99 -28.14
N ALA A 28 -10.68 -13.85 -27.12
CA ALA A 28 -10.31 -13.43 -25.77
C ALA A 28 -8.97 -12.68 -25.81
N ALA A 29 -8.95 -11.48 -25.28
CA ALA A 29 -7.73 -10.67 -25.24
C ALA A 29 -6.85 -11.16 -24.09
N GLU A 30 -5.55 -11.04 -24.29
CA GLU A 30 -4.56 -11.18 -23.23
C GLU A 30 -4.06 -9.79 -22.85
N VAL A 31 -4.30 -9.39 -21.59
CA VAL A 31 -3.93 -8.08 -21.07
C VAL A 31 -2.88 -8.26 -19.98
N THR A 32 -1.85 -7.43 -19.98
CA THR A 32 -0.85 -7.39 -18.91
C THR A 32 -0.89 -6.05 -18.23
N LEU A 33 -0.97 -6.05 -16.90
CA LEU A 33 -0.83 -4.87 -16.05
C LEU A 33 0.48 -4.93 -15.27
N LEU A 34 1.07 -3.78 -14.97
CA LEU A 34 2.11 -3.63 -13.98
C LEU A 34 1.60 -2.82 -12.79
N ASN A 35 1.63 -3.42 -11.59
CA ASN A 35 1.37 -2.77 -10.32
C ASN A 35 2.69 -2.38 -9.64
N ALA A 36 2.98 -1.09 -9.54
CA ALA A 36 4.06 -0.58 -8.71
C ALA A 36 3.58 -0.36 -7.28
N SER A 37 3.99 -1.24 -6.36
CA SER A 37 3.47 -1.31 -5.00
C SER A 37 4.56 -1.11 -3.94
N TYR A 38 4.15 -0.68 -2.74
CA TYR A 38 5.08 -0.63 -1.61
C TYR A 38 5.27 -2.01 -0.97
N ASP A 39 6.42 -2.18 -0.29
CA ASP A 39 6.92 -3.51 0.13
C ASP A 39 5.95 -4.42 0.90
N PRO A 40 5.20 -3.95 1.92
CA PRO A 40 4.37 -4.81 2.77
C PRO A 40 3.19 -5.49 2.09
N THR A 41 2.87 -5.09 0.86
CA THR A 41 1.66 -5.57 0.14
C THR A 41 1.89 -6.78 -0.76
N ARG A 42 3.07 -7.39 -0.75
CA ARG A 42 3.41 -8.50 -1.66
C ARG A 42 2.37 -9.62 -1.64
N GLU A 43 2.07 -10.12 -0.45
CA GLU A 43 1.16 -11.23 -0.23
C GLU A 43 -0.30 -10.81 -0.52
N LEU A 44 -0.68 -9.59 -0.13
CA LEU A 44 -1.99 -9.02 -0.43
C LEU A 44 -2.23 -9.01 -1.94
N TYR A 45 -1.31 -8.41 -2.71
CA TYR A 45 -1.53 -8.30 -4.16
C TYR A 45 -1.32 -9.62 -4.91
N GLN A 46 -0.58 -10.59 -4.39
CA GLN A 46 -0.59 -11.95 -4.92
C GLN A 46 -2.00 -12.57 -4.82
N ALA A 47 -2.65 -12.45 -3.68
CA ALA A 47 -4.01 -12.95 -3.48
C ALA A 47 -5.05 -12.17 -4.31
N VAL A 48 -4.98 -10.84 -4.32
CA VAL A 48 -5.86 -9.98 -5.14
C VAL A 48 -5.72 -10.31 -6.62
N ASN A 49 -4.50 -10.43 -7.14
CA ASN A 49 -4.24 -10.73 -8.55
C ASN A 49 -4.87 -12.06 -8.96
N ALA A 50 -4.74 -13.10 -8.13
CA ALA A 50 -5.30 -14.40 -8.41
C ALA A 50 -6.84 -14.36 -8.51
N GLU A 51 -7.51 -13.73 -7.56
CA GLU A 51 -8.98 -13.68 -7.55
C GLU A 51 -9.53 -12.68 -8.58
N PHE A 52 -8.91 -11.53 -8.75
CA PHE A 52 -9.29 -10.58 -9.80
C PHE A 52 -9.17 -11.20 -11.21
N SER A 53 -8.08 -11.90 -11.50
CA SER A 53 -7.89 -12.55 -12.81
C SER A 53 -8.99 -13.56 -13.10
N LYS A 54 -9.43 -14.34 -12.12
CA LYS A 54 -10.57 -15.27 -12.25
C LYS A 54 -11.88 -14.51 -12.51
N ALA A 55 -12.16 -13.48 -11.69
CA ALA A 55 -13.37 -12.68 -11.80
C ALA A 55 -13.43 -11.94 -13.15
N TRP A 56 -12.31 -11.37 -13.60
CA TRP A 56 -12.22 -10.69 -14.89
C TRP A 56 -12.49 -11.64 -16.04
N LYS A 57 -11.84 -12.81 -16.04
CA LYS A 57 -12.05 -13.84 -17.07
C LYS A 57 -13.48 -14.32 -17.11
N ALA A 58 -14.09 -14.56 -15.96
CA ALA A 58 -15.49 -14.98 -15.88
C ALA A 58 -16.46 -13.91 -16.42
N LYS A 59 -16.12 -12.63 -16.22
CA LYS A 59 -16.97 -11.50 -16.65
C LYS A 59 -16.82 -11.14 -18.13
N THR A 60 -15.59 -11.20 -18.66
CA THR A 60 -15.26 -10.66 -19.98
C THR A 60 -14.83 -11.70 -20.99
N GLY A 61 -14.38 -12.87 -20.54
CA GLY A 61 -13.69 -13.87 -21.35
C GLY A 61 -12.18 -13.61 -21.52
N ASP A 62 -11.69 -12.39 -21.20
CA ASP A 62 -10.31 -12.00 -21.36
C ASP A 62 -9.43 -12.54 -20.24
N THR A 63 -8.17 -12.80 -20.54
CA THR A 63 -7.16 -13.20 -19.55
C THR A 63 -6.33 -11.97 -19.17
N VAL A 64 -6.15 -11.74 -17.86
CA VAL A 64 -5.30 -10.68 -17.35
C VAL A 64 -4.16 -11.26 -16.52
N THR A 65 -2.95 -10.79 -16.78
CA THR A 65 -1.74 -11.05 -15.99
C THR A 65 -1.33 -9.77 -15.30
N ILE A 66 -1.18 -9.79 -13.96
CA ILE A 66 -0.76 -8.61 -13.19
C ILE A 66 0.65 -8.85 -12.65
N ASN A 67 1.62 -8.16 -13.22
CA ASN A 67 2.99 -8.13 -12.73
C ASN A 67 3.10 -7.17 -11.55
N GLN A 68 4.05 -7.44 -10.65
CA GLN A 68 4.27 -6.63 -9.45
C GLN A 68 5.71 -6.14 -9.40
N SER A 69 5.87 -4.84 -9.09
CA SER A 69 7.15 -4.25 -8.69
C SER A 69 7.02 -3.80 -7.23
N HIS A 70 7.94 -4.24 -6.36
CA HIS A 70 7.91 -3.92 -4.94
C HIS A 70 9.20 -3.28 -4.47
N ALA A 71 9.06 -2.15 -3.77
CA ALA A 71 10.14 -1.46 -3.06
C ALA A 71 9.56 -0.52 -2.01
N GLY A 72 10.40 0.26 -1.33
CA GLY A 72 9.91 1.36 -0.50
C GLY A 72 9.06 2.33 -1.33
N SER A 73 7.96 2.84 -0.75
CA SER A 73 6.94 3.64 -1.46
C SER A 73 7.54 4.82 -2.23
N GLY A 74 8.41 5.61 -1.59
CA GLY A 74 9.08 6.73 -2.26
C GLY A 74 10.03 6.29 -3.40
N LYS A 75 10.61 5.07 -3.32
CA LYS A 75 11.39 4.50 -4.42
C LYS A 75 10.51 4.11 -5.60
N GLN A 76 9.33 3.53 -5.34
CA GLN A 76 8.38 3.19 -6.38
C GLN A 76 7.84 4.45 -7.08
N ALA A 77 7.47 5.47 -6.31
CA ALA A 77 7.07 6.75 -6.89
C ALA A 77 8.17 7.34 -7.80
N ARG A 78 9.41 7.30 -7.35
CA ARG A 78 10.55 7.77 -8.15
C ARG A 78 10.72 6.93 -9.41
N ALA A 79 10.65 5.59 -9.33
CA ALA A 79 10.77 4.71 -10.48
C ALA A 79 9.70 5.03 -11.56
N VAL A 80 8.45 5.29 -11.15
CA VAL A 80 7.37 5.68 -12.08
C VAL A 80 7.65 7.06 -12.70
N ILE A 81 8.12 8.04 -11.93
CA ILE A 81 8.52 9.36 -12.45
C ILE A 81 9.66 9.21 -13.46
N ASP A 82 10.61 8.33 -13.20
CA ASP A 82 11.80 8.11 -14.02
C ASP A 82 11.54 7.14 -15.20
N GLY A 83 10.29 6.70 -15.42
CA GLY A 83 9.88 5.98 -16.63
C GLY A 83 9.46 4.52 -16.44
N LEU A 84 9.28 4.01 -15.21
CA LEU A 84 8.64 2.72 -14.99
C LEU A 84 7.17 2.81 -15.45
N GLU A 85 6.82 2.09 -16.49
CA GLU A 85 5.48 2.09 -17.09
C GLU A 85 4.50 1.24 -16.28
N ALA A 86 4.18 1.69 -15.07
CA ALA A 86 3.20 1.06 -14.22
C ALA A 86 1.77 1.51 -14.60
N ASP A 87 0.88 0.55 -14.84
CA ASP A 87 -0.54 0.81 -15.12
C ASP A 87 -1.26 1.27 -13.84
N VAL A 88 -0.89 0.70 -12.71
CA VAL A 88 -1.43 1.08 -11.40
C VAL A 88 -0.31 1.29 -10.39
N VAL A 89 -0.55 2.20 -9.47
CA VAL A 89 0.31 2.44 -8.30
C VAL A 89 -0.50 2.19 -7.03
N THR A 90 0.10 1.44 -6.10
CA THR A 90 -0.50 1.13 -4.80
C THR A 90 0.55 1.43 -3.75
N LEU A 91 0.54 2.66 -3.24
CA LEU A 91 1.63 3.21 -2.45
C LEU A 91 1.25 3.42 -0.98
N ALA A 92 2.23 3.67 -0.13
CA ALA A 92 2.03 3.74 1.31
C ALA A 92 1.35 5.04 1.78
N LEU A 93 1.41 6.10 0.97
CA LEU A 93 0.91 7.44 1.35
C LEU A 93 0.63 8.31 0.11
N SER A 94 -0.33 9.22 0.25
CA SER A 94 -0.82 10.02 -0.88
C SER A 94 0.25 10.93 -1.47
N TYR A 95 1.15 11.47 -0.66
CA TYR A 95 2.25 12.33 -1.15
C TYR A 95 3.11 11.66 -2.23
N ASP A 96 3.29 10.35 -2.15
CA ASP A 96 4.09 9.63 -3.14
C ASP A 96 3.37 9.57 -4.50
N ILE A 97 2.02 9.42 -4.51
CA ILE A 97 1.21 9.51 -5.75
C ILE A 97 1.08 10.97 -6.21
N ASP A 98 0.90 11.92 -5.29
CA ASP A 98 0.90 13.36 -5.62
C ASP A 98 2.20 13.73 -6.34
N SER A 99 3.35 13.21 -5.87
CA SER A 99 4.64 13.45 -6.50
C SER A 99 4.72 12.91 -7.94
N ILE A 100 4.08 11.77 -8.23
CA ILE A 100 3.98 11.25 -9.61
C ILE A 100 3.14 12.21 -10.45
N SER A 101 1.96 12.62 -9.95
CA SER A 101 1.10 13.58 -10.65
C SER A 101 1.82 14.89 -10.95
N GLU A 102 2.45 15.50 -9.94
CA GLU A 102 3.07 16.82 -10.05
C GLU A 102 4.32 16.82 -10.93
N LYS A 103 5.18 15.79 -10.84
CA LYS A 103 6.49 15.78 -11.49
C LYS A 103 6.49 15.15 -12.87
N SER A 104 5.57 14.22 -13.16
CA SER A 104 5.52 13.52 -14.44
C SER A 104 4.24 13.78 -15.23
N ASN A 105 3.20 14.34 -14.58
CA ASN A 105 1.89 14.55 -15.19
C ASN A 105 1.31 13.27 -15.82
N LEU A 106 1.62 12.09 -15.25
CA LEU A 106 1.14 10.79 -15.73
C LEU A 106 -0.31 10.50 -15.33
N LEU A 107 -0.77 11.09 -14.23
CA LEU A 107 -2.15 11.04 -13.75
C LEU A 107 -2.57 12.44 -13.26
N PRO A 108 -3.87 12.78 -13.24
CA PRO A 108 -4.33 14.11 -12.84
C PRO A 108 -4.28 14.32 -11.32
N SER A 109 -4.24 15.57 -10.89
CA SER A 109 -4.14 15.96 -9.47
C SER A 109 -5.35 15.57 -8.62
N ASN A 110 -6.51 15.33 -9.24
CA ASN A 110 -7.73 14.90 -8.53
C ASN A 110 -7.86 13.37 -8.40
N TRP A 111 -6.79 12.63 -8.56
CA TRP A 111 -6.78 11.15 -8.52
C TRP A 111 -7.43 10.56 -7.25
N GLN A 112 -7.27 11.23 -6.09
CA GLN A 112 -7.84 10.78 -4.82
C GLN A 112 -9.37 10.70 -4.81
N SER A 113 -10.05 11.55 -5.59
CA SER A 113 -11.51 11.59 -5.65
C SER A 113 -12.14 10.50 -6.53
N ARG A 114 -11.33 9.65 -7.15
CA ARG A 114 -11.80 8.68 -8.14
C ARG A 114 -12.36 7.40 -7.56
N LEU A 115 -11.92 7.04 -6.35
CA LEU A 115 -12.33 5.84 -5.63
C LEU A 115 -12.76 6.23 -4.20
N PRO A 116 -13.55 5.38 -3.52
CA PRO A 116 -14.00 5.64 -2.16
C PRO A 116 -12.84 5.88 -1.17
N ASN A 117 -13.15 6.54 -0.06
CA ASN A 117 -12.20 6.79 1.04
C ASN A 117 -10.91 7.48 0.58
N ASN A 118 -10.99 8.49 -0.30
CA ASN A 118 -9.82 9.15 -0.91
C ASN A 118 -8.88 8.15 -1.61
N SER A 119 -9.46 7.19 -2.32
CA SER A 119 -8.74 6.10 -3.00
C SER A 119 -7.95 5.18 -2.07
N CYS A 120 -8.38 5.04 -0.81
CA CYS A 120 -7.76 4.14 0.18
C CYS A 120 -8.69 2.93 0.43
N PRO A 121 -8.44 1.77 -0.20
CA PRO A 121 -9.30 0.59 -0.09
C PRO A 121 -9.18 -0.14 1.24
N TYR A 122 -8.14 0.10 1.98
CA TYR A 122 -7.85 -0.48 3.29
C TYR A 122 -7.04 0.48 4.14
N THR A 123 -6.97 0.19 5.43
CA THR A 123 -6.14 0.94 6.37
C THR A 123 -5.21 -0.01 7.13
N SER A 124 -4.26 0.55 7.86
CA SER A 124 -3.38 -0.14 8.77
C SER A 124 -2.97 0.81 9.88
N THR A 125 -2.09 0.35 10.76
CA THR A 125 -1.48 1.19 11.78
C THR A 125 -0.05 0.73 12.06
N ILE A 126 0.64 1.42 12.97
CA ILE A 126 1.99 1.10 13.41
C ILE A 126 1.90 0.41 14.77
N VAL A 127 2.58 -0.72 14.87
CA VAL A 127 2.70 -1.53 16.09
C VAL A 127 4.16 -1.91 16.31
N PHE A 128 4.42 -2.60 17.41
CA PHE A 128 5.74 -3.15 17.72
C PHE A 128 5.72 -4.65 17.57
N LEU A 129 6.80 -5.21 17.06
CA LEU A 129 7.07 -6.64 17.05
C LEU A 129 8.28 -6.90 17.95
N VAL A 130 8.12 -7.77 18.93
CA VAL A 130 9.16 -8.09 19.91
C VAL A 130 9.46 -9.59 19.91
N ARG A 131 10.59 -9.97 20.50
CA ARG A 131 10.93 -11.37 20.74
C ARG A 131 9.94 -11.99 21.75
N LYS A 132 9.67 -13.28 21.63
CA LYS A 132 8.77 -14.02 22.51
C LYS A 132 9.14 -13.83 23.97
N GLY A 133 8.13 -13.58 24.80
CA GLY A 133 8.29 -13.27 26.22
C GLY A 133 8.77 -11.84 26.49
N ASN A 134 8.90 -11.01 25.47
CA ASN A 134 9.21 -9.59 25.56
C ASN A 134 10.37 -9.27 26.54
N PRO A 135 11.58 -9.78 26.32
CA PRO A 135 12.67 -9.73 27.30
C PRO A 135 13.12 -8.30 27.66
N LYS A 136 12.85 -7.33 26.79
CA LYS A 136 13.13 -5.90 27.03
C LYS A 136 11.95 -5.15 27.67
N GLN A 137 10.83 -5.84 27.95
CA GLN A 137 9.62 -5.25 28.54
C GLN A 137 9.15 -4.00 27.78
N ILE A 138 9.04 -4.12 26.47
CA ILE A 138 8.54 -3.07 25.57
C ILE A 138 7.02 -3.10 25.61
N HIS A 139 6.39 -2.09 26.18
CA HIS A 139 4.93 -1.98 26.28
C HIS A 139 4.38 -0.75 25.55
N ASP A 140 5.19 0.30 25.44
CA ASP A 140 4.77 1.55 24.81
C ASP A 140 5.97 2.31 24.21
N TRP A 141 5.68 3.35 23.46
CA TRP A 141 6.66 4.23 22.83
C TRP A 141 7.77 4.70 23.79
N GLY A 142 7.44 4.98 25.05
CA GLY A 142 8.40 5.40 26.06
C GLY A 142 9.53 4.41 26.34
N ASP A 143 9.28 3.13 26.05
CA ASP A 143 10.28 2.08 26.26
C ASP A 143 11.33 2.05 25.15
N LEU A 144 11.01 2.58 23.96
CA LEU A 144 11.87 2.56 22.78
C LEU A 144 13.11 3.48 22.91
N ILE A 145 13.08 4.43 23.85
CA ILE A 145 14.19 5.36 24.10
C ILE A 145 15.02 4.97 25.33
N LYS A 146 14.74 3.83 25.96
CA LYS A 146 15.53 3.33 27.08
C LYS A 146 16.93 2.92 26.63
N PRO A 147 17.96 3.15 27.47
CA PRO A 147 19.31 2.66 27.18
C PRO A 147 19.33 1.13 26.96
N GLY A 148 20.06 0.70 25.94
CA GLY A 148 20.23 -0.73 25.64
C GLY A 148 19.05 -1.38 24.94
N VAL A 149 18.06 -0.61 24.46
CA VAL A 149 17.01 -1.08 23.53
C VAL A 149 17.45 -0.77 22.11
N ALA A 150 17.59 -1.80 21.27
CA ALA A 150 17.88 -1.67 19.86
C ALA A 150 16.57 -1.71 19.04
N VAL A 151 16.22 -0.59 18.41
CA VAL A 151 15.00 -0.43 17.62
C VAL A 151 15.30 -0.64 16.14
N ILE A 152 14.50 -1.43 15.45
CA ILE A 152 14.55 -1.56 14.00
C ILE A 152 13.42 -0.74 13.39
N SER A 153 13.75 0.16 12.47
CA SER A 153 12.81 0.97 11.69
C SER A 153 13.46 1.34 10.35
N PRO A 154 12.72 1.33 9.24
CA PRO A 154 13.31 1.69 7.95
C PRO A 154 13.56 3.20 7.82
N ASN A 155 14.20 3.59 6.71
CA ASN A 155 14.60 4.98 6.45
C ASN A 155 13.42 5.82 5.92
N PRO A 156 13.03 6.92 6.57
CA PRO A 156 11.94 7.80 6.11
C PRO A 156 12.20 8.51 4.77
N LYS A 157 13.45 8.60 4.33
CA LYS A 157 13.77 9.17 3.02
C LYS A 157 13.36 8.26 1.85
N THR A 158 13.18 6.95 2.08
CA THR A 158 12.91 5.96 1.04
C THR A 158 11.66 5.12 1.29
N SER A 159 11.28 4.94 2.56
CA SER A 159 10.17 4.10 3.00
C SER A 159 8.98 4.93 3.45
N GLY A 160 7.82 4.71 2.84
CA GLY A 160 6.56 5.30 3.32
C GLY A 160 6.16 4.78 4.71
N GLY A 161 6.42 3.50 5.01
CA GLY A 161 6.20 2.93 6.33
C GLY A 161 7.01 3.63 7.41
N ALA A 162 8.27 3.96 7.12
CA ALA A 162 9.11 4.71 8.05
C ALA A 162 8.58 6.12 8.33
N ARG A 163 7.93 6.76 7.35
CA ARG A 163 7.26 8.06 7.58
C ARG A 163 6.08 7.92 8.53
N TRP A 164 5.29 6.84 8.39
CA TRP A 164 4.23 6.54 9.35
C TRP A 164 4.79 6.23 10.74
N ASN A 165 5.88 5.45 10.85
CA ASN A 165 6.55 5.18 12.12
C ASN A 165 7.00 6.48 12.81
N PHE A 166 7.64 7.37 12.06
CA PHE A 166 8.10 8.67 12.56
C PHE A 166 6.94 9.53 13.07
N LEU A 167 5.85 9.63 12.28
CA LEU A 167 4.70 10.45 12.64
C LEU A 167 3.96 9.89 13.87
N ALA A 168 3.86 8.56 14.00
CA ALA A 168 3.30 7.93 15.19
C ALA A 168 4.13 8.23 16.43
N ALA A 169 5.46 8.09 16.34
CA ALA A 169 6.40 8.42 17.41
C ALA A 169 6.34 9.90 17.81
N TRP A 170 6.32 10.80 16.82
CA TRP A 170 6.18 12.24 17.03
C TRP A 170 4.88 12.59 17.71
N GLY A 171 3.76 12.04 17.22
CA GLY A 171 2.42 12.30 17.76
C GLY A 171 2.26 11.79 19.20
N TYR A 172 2.80 10.59 19.51
CA TYR A 172 2.88 10.11 20.90
C TYR A 172 3.59 11.13 21.80
N ALA A 173 4.79 11.59 21.38
CA ALA A 173 5.57 12.51 22.17
C ALA A 173 4.87 13.86 22.37
N LEU A 174 4.18 14.39 21.34
CA LEU A 174 3.36 15.59 21.46
C LEU A 174 2.25 15.40 22.51
N LYS A 175 1.48 14.32 22.43
CA LYS A 175 0.38 14.03 23.37
C LYS A 175 0.89 13.92 24.79
N LYS A 176 2.01 13.21 25.00
CA LYS A 176 2.62 13.01 26.32
C LYS A 176 3.16 14.30 26.92
N ASN A 177 3.57 15.26 26.12
CA ASN A 177 4.25 16.48 26.57
C ASN A 177 3.42 17.75 26.34
N GLY A 178 2.09 17.66 26.33
CA GLY A 178 1.20 18.83 26.26
C GLY A 178 1.37 19.64 24.97
N GLY A 179 1.72 19.01 23.86
CA GLY A 179 1.86 19.66 22.54
C GLY A 179 3.25 20.30 22.29
N SER A 180 4.25 20.05 23.14
CA SER A 180 5.58 20.62 22.97
C SER A 180 6.33 19.97 21.79
N GLU A 181 6.49 20.70 20.69
CA GLU A 181 7.28 20.25 19.53
C GLU A 181 8.77 20.03 19.87
N GLN A 182 9.33 20.84 20.76
CA GLN A 182 10.72 20.65 21.20
C GLN A 182 10.88 19.29 21.86
N LYS A 183 9.99 18.93 22.79
CA LYS A 183 10.04 17.63 23.47
C LYS A 183 9.74 16.48 22.52
N ALA A 184 8.89 16.69 21.52
CA ALA A 184 8.67 15.69 20.49
C ALA A 184 9.95 15.47 19.64
N GLN A 185 10.67 16.52 19.29
CA GLN A 185 11.95 16.42 18.59
C GLN A 185 13.02 15.73 19.45
N GLU A 186 13.12 16.06 20.74
CA GLU A 186 14.02 15.40 21.69
C GLU A 186 13.72 13.89 21.76
N TYR A 187 12.44 13.53 21.83
CA TYR A 187 12.00 12.13 21.85
C TYR A 187 12.38 11.38 20.57
N VAL A 188 12.05 11.91 19.38
CA VAL A 188 12.40 11.20 18.12
C VAL A 188 13.91 11.17 17.89
N THR A 189 14.68 12.15 18.41
CA THR A 189 16.14 12.10 18.41
C THR A 189 16.63 10.92 19.24
N ALA A 190 16.10 10.74 20.46
CA ALA A 190 16.42 9.60 21.30
C ALA A 190 16.00 8.27 20.68
N PHE A 191 14.84 8.23 20.02
CA PHE A 191 14.36 7.06 19.28
C PHE A 191 15.34 6.65 18.18
N TYR A 192 15.75 7.59 17.30
CA TYR A 192 16.67 7.27 16.19
C TYR A 192 18.10 6.99 16.66
N LYS A 193 18.51 7.45 17.84
CA LYS A 193 19.76 7.01 18.49
C LYS A 193 19.78 5.51 18.78
N ASN A 194 18.63 4.93 19.05
CA ASN A 194 18.47 3.51 19.32
C ASN A 194 18.24 2.68 18.03
N VAL A 195 18.29 3.30 16.84
CA VAL A 195 18.11 2.62 15.55
C VAL A 195 19.47 2.33 14.92
N PRO A 196 20.01 1.12 15.05
CA PRO A 196 21.35 0.79 14.54
C PRO A 196 21.40 0.60 13.02
N VAL A 197 20.26 0.29 12.39
CA VAL A 197 20.15 0.02 10.95
C VAL A 197 18.94 0.72 10.37
N LEU A 198 19.12 1.48 9.29
CA LEU A 198 18.04 2.07 8.51
C LEU A 198 17.90 1.35 7.16
N ASP A 199 17.05 0.33 7.12
CA ASP A 199 16.73 -0.38 5.89
C ASP A 199 15.99 0.52 4.90
N SER A 200 16.12 0.25 3.62
CA SER A 200 15.53 1.10 2.57
C SER A 200 14.01 1.00 2.43
N GLY A 201 13.39 -0.02 3.04
CA GLY A 201 11.94 -0.30 2.99
C GLY A 201 11.49 -1.13 4.19
N ALA A 202 10.18 -1.21 4.40
CA ALA A 202 9.59 -1.91 5.52
C ALA A 202 9.94 -3.41 5.53
N ARG A 203 9.86 -4.10 4.37
CA ARG A 203 10.23 -5.51 4.26
C ARG A 203 11.71 -5.74 4.61
N GLY A 204 12.62 -4.83 4.25
CA GLY A 204 14.02 -4.89 4.64
C GLY A 204 14.19 -4.85 6.17
N ALA A 205 13.47 -3.94 6.84
CA ALA A 205 13.47 -3.85 8.31
C ALA A 205 12.90 -5.12 8.97
N THR A 206 11.82 -5.68 8.40
CA THR A 206 11.26 -6.97 8.86
C THR A 206 12.28 -8.10 8.70
N THR A 207 12.96 -8.20 7.56
CA THR A 207 14.02 -9.19 7.34
C THR A 207 15.19 -9.00 8.32
N THR A 208 15.63 -7.75 8.54
CA THR A 208 16.68 -7.45 9.52
C THR A 208 16.29 -7.90 10.92
N PHE A 209 15.05 -7.66 11.34
CA PHE A 209 14.58 -8.08 12.65
C PHE A 209 14.31 -9.59 12.70
N VAL A 210 13.53 -10.15 11.80
CA VAL A 210 13.03 -11.54 11.88
C VAL A 210 14.10 -12.57 11.50
N GLU A 211 14.77 -12.36 10.34
CA GLU A 211 15.66 -13.37 9.75
C GLU A 211 17.12 -13.20 10.22
N ARG A 212 17.57 -11.94 10.36
CA ARG A 212 18.94 -11.65 10.82
C ARG A 212 19.03 -11.54 12.32
N GLU A 213 17.89 -11.56 13.02
CA GLU A 213 17.79 -11.48 14.48
C GLU A 213 18.45 -10.23 15.10
N ILE A 214 18.54 -9.14 14.34
CA ILE A 214 19.08 -7.85 14.80
C ILE A 214 17.97 -7.02 15.45
N GLY A 215 18.27 -6.43 16.60
CA GLY A 215 17.37 -5.56 17.35
C GLY A 215 16.47 -6.28 18.35
N ASP A 216 15.93 -5.50 19.27
CA ASP A 216 15.05 -5.95 20.35
C ASP A 216 13.57 -5.75 20.01
N VAL A 217 13.28 -4.72 19.19
CA VAL A 217 11.94 -4.35 18.77
C VAL A 217 11.95 -3.82 17.33
N LEU A 218 11.00 -4.28 16.52
CA LEU A 218 10.69 -3.69 15.22
C LEU A 218 9.47 -2.79 15.37
N VAL A 219 9.61 -1.52 14.94
CA VAL A 219 8.48 -0.59 14.76
C VAL A 219 8.05 -0.63 13.32
N GLY A 220 6.82 -1.04 13.04
CA GLY A 220 6.38 -1.24 11.67
C GLY A 220 4.88 -1.44 11.50
N TRP A 221 4.51 -1.82 10.31
CA TRP A 221 3.13 -2.07 9.90
C TRP A 221 2.49 -3.22 10.68
N GLU A 222 1.22 -3.04 11.07
CA GLU A 222 0.44 -4.07 11.76
C GLU A 222 0.37 -5.38 10.97
N ASN A 223 0.16 -5.32 9.65
CA ASN A 223 0.11 -6.52 8.81
C ASN A 223 1.46 -7.27 8.75
N GLU A 224 2.59 -6.56 8.67
CA GLU A 224 3.92 -7.18 8.71
C GLU A 224 4.17 -7.87 10.06
N ALA A 225 3.83 -7.19 11.17
CA ALA A 225 4.01 -7.72 12.51
C ALA A 225 3.14 -8.96 12.77
N LEU A 226 1.85 -8.90 12.39
CA LEU A 226 0.92 -10.03 12.53
C LEU A 226 1.35 -11.23 11.66
N THR A 227 1.78 -10.97 10.43
CA THR A 227 2.29 -12.02 9.53
C THR A 227 3.53 -12.68 10.12
N ALA A 228 4.51 -11.90 10.58
CA ALA A 228 5.75 -12.42 11.15
C ALA A 228 5.50 -13.21 12.44
N ALA A 229 4.66 -12.70 13.34
CA ALA A 229 4.30 -13.40 14.58
C ALA A 229 3.58 -14.74 14.30
N LYS A 230 2.68 -14.76 13.30
CA LYS A 230 1.97 -15.99 12.90
C LYS A 230 2.91 -17.03 12.29
N GLN A 231 3.89 -16.60 11.50
CA GLN A 231 4.80 -17.50 10.79
C GLN A 231 5.91 -18.05 11.67
N SER A 232 6.50 -17.23 12.54
CA SER A 232 7.69 -17.64 13.32
C SER A 232 7.37 -18.36 14.63
N GLY A 233 6.23 -18.04 15.26
CA GLY A 233 5.87 -18.52 16.62
C GLY A 233 6.79 -18.04 17.75
N ASN A 234 7.86 -17.30 17.42
CA ASN A 234 8.88 -16.78 18.35
C ASN A 234 8.84 -15.26 18.49
N LEU A 235 7.76 -14.63 18.03
CA LEU A 235 7.58 -13.20 18.06
C LEU A 235 6.20 -12.86 18.62
N GLU A 236 6.08 -11.68 19.22
CA GLU A 236 4.85 -11.17 19.81
C GLU A 236 4.60 -9.74 19.34
N VAL A 237 3.32 -9.43 19.06
CA VAL A 237 2.90 -8.09 18.69
C VAL A 237 2.53 -7.32 19.94
N VAL A 238 3.11 -6.14 20.09
CA VAL A 238 2.76 -5.19 21.15
C VAL A 238 2.04 -4.01 20.52
N VAL A 239 0.82 -3.76 20.96
CA VAL A 239 0.01 -2.63 20.51
C VAL A 239 0.29 -1.45 21.45
N PRO A 240 0.80 -0.30 20.94
CA PRO A 240 1.10 0.85 21.78
C PRO A 240 -0.15 1.57 22.27
N SER A 241 0.00 2.45 23.26
CA SER A 241 -1.11 3.25 23.83
C SER A 241 -1.79 4.17 22.83
N ILE A 242 -1.08 4.61 21.81
CA ILE A 242 -1.55 5.43 20.68
C ILE A 242 -0.73 5.11 19.43
N SER A 243 -1.35 5.19 18.27
CA SER A 243 -0.67 5.04 17.01
C SER A 243 -1.22 6.01 15.97
N ILE A 244 -0.99 5.77 14.68
CA ILE A 244 -1.47 6.60 13.58
C ILE A 244 -2.29 5.76 12.61
N LEU A 245 -3.40 6.33 12.11
CA LEU A 245 -4.17 5.73 11.03
C LEU A 245 -3.37 5.85 9.73
N ALA A 246 -2.88 4.73 9.25
CA ALA A 246 -2.24 4.68 7.96
C ALA A 246 -3.27 4.34 6.88
N GLU A 247 -3.34 5.21 5.87
CA GLU A 247 -4.30 5.15 4.76
C GLU A 247 -3.54 5.00 3.43
N PRO A 248 -3.15 3.76 3.05
CA PRO A 248 -2.43 3.51 1.80
C PRO A 248 -3.34 3.68 0.59
N PRO A 249 -3.04 4.64 -0.30
CA PRO A 249 -3.86 4.92 -1.46
C PRO A 249 -3.47 4.12 -2.68
N VAL A 250 -4.40 4.05 -3.64
CA VAL A 250 -4.22 3.42 -4.95
C VAL A 250 -4.65 4.36 -6.07
N ALA A 251 -4.00 4.28 -7.23
CA ALA A 251 -4.41 5.02 -8.42
C ALA A 251 -4.02 4.29 -9.70
N TRP A 252 -4.82 4.43 -10.74
CA TRP A 252 -4.41 4.07 -12.10
C TRP A 252 -3.66 5.22 -12.76
N VAL A 253 -2.73 4.89 -13.66
CA VAL A 253 -1.79 5.84 -14.27
C VAL A 253 -2.22 6.14 -15.70
N ASP A 254 -3.09 7.14 -15.86
CA ASP A 254 -3.86 7.43 -17.08
C ASP A 254 -3.06 7.42 -18.38
N LYS A 255 -1.88 8.05 -18.39
CA LYS A 255 -1.08 8.14 -19.61
C LYS A 255 -0.40 6.82 -19.96
N VAL A 256 -0.09 5.99 -18.97
CA VAL A 256 0.44 4.64 -19.20
C VAL A 256 -0.70 3.75 -19.70
N ASP A 257 -1.81 3.73 -19.01
CA ASP A 257 -3.01 2.97 -19.38
C ASP A 257 -3.49 3.28 -20.81
N SER A 258 -3.44 4.58 -21.19
CA SER A 258 -3.80 5.00 -22.54
C SER A 258 -2.84 4.48 -23.61
N ARG A 259 -1.54 4.39 -23.30
CA ARG A 259 -0.55 3.82 -24.25
C ARG A 259 -0.67 2.31 -24.35
N HIS A 260 -0.95 1.64 -23.24
CA HIS A 260 -1.07 0.17 -23.19
C HIS A 260 -2.45 -0.34 -23.61
N GLY A 261 -3.47 0.56 -23.65
CA GLY A 261 -4.87 0.15 -23.86
C GLY A 261 -5.48 -0.57 -22.65
N THR A 262 -4.95 -0.35 -21.46
CA THR A 262 -5.27 -1.09 -20.22
C THR A 262 -6.27 -0.36 -19.32
N ALA A 263 -6.72 0.85 -19.66
CA ALA A 263 -7.50 1.73 -18.78
C ALA A 263 -8.74 1.06 -18.14
N ALA A 264 -9.49 0.25 -18.91
CA ALA A 264 -10.68 -0.41 -18.39
C ALA A 264 -10.34 -1.48 -17.35
N VAL A 265 -9.31 -2.28 -17.59
CA VAL A 265 -8.89 -3.35 -16.68
C VAL A 265 -8.15 -2.79 -15.46
N ALA A 266 -7.32 -1.76 -15.61
CA ALA A 266 -6.64 -1.08 -14.51
C ALA A 266 -7.64 -0.47 -13.52
N LYS A 267 -8.67 0.21 -14.03
CA LYS A 267 -9.78 0.73 -13.23
C LYS A 267 -10.51 -0.40 -12.50
N ALA A 268 -10.93 -1.44 -13.22
CA ALA A 268 -11.67 -2.57 -12.64
C ALA A 268 -10.83 -3.31 -11.58
N TYR A 269 -9.52 -3.43 -11.78
CA TYR A 269 -8.59 -4.01 -10.81
C TYR A 269 -8.57 -3.24 -9.49
N LEU A 270 -8.52 -1.92 -9.53
CA LEU A 270 -8.57 -1.13 -8.30
C LEU A 270 -9.96 -1.07 -7.67
N GLU A 271 -11.03 -1.08 -8.48
CA GLU A 271 -12.41 -1.18 -7.98
C GLU A 271 -12.67 -2.52 -7.29
N PHE A 272 -12.03 -3.60 -7.71
CA PHE A 272 -12.13 -4.91 -7.08
C PHE A 272 -11.73 -4.89 -5.60
N LEU A 273 -10.76 -4.06 -5.22
CA LEU A 273 -10.33 -3.90 -3.83
C LEU A 273 -11.45 -3.42 -2.89
N TYR A 274 -12.50 -2.80 -3.42
CA TYR A 274 -13.66 -2.31 -2.66
C TYR A 274 -14.84 -3.27 -2.68
N THR A 275 -14.76 -4.37 -3.42
CA THR A 275 -15.80 -5.41 -3.39
C THR A 275 -15.72 -6.22 -2.09
N PRO A 276 -16.81 -6.90 -1.67
CA PRO A 276 -16.77 -7.80 -0.52
C PRO A 276 -15.63 -8.82 -0.60
N ASP A 277 -15.42 -9.44 -1.76
CA ASP A 277 -14.34 -10.42 -1.97
C ASP A 277 -12.96 -9.78 -1.83
N GLY A 278 -12.74 -8.59 -2.41
CA GLY A 278 -11.52 -7.82 -2.24
C GLY A 278 -11.25 -7.45 -0.79
N GLN A 279 -12.28 -7.06 -0.05
CA GLN A 279 -12.18 -6.71 1.36
C GLN A 279 -11.94 -7.92 2.28
N GLU A 280 -12.47 -9.11 1.95
CA GLU A 280 -12.10 -10.35 2.65
C GLU A 280 -10.62 -10.70 2.43
N ILE A 281 -10.10 -10.54 1.21
CA ILE A 281 -8.66 -10.74 0.91
C ILE A 281 -7.81 -9.74 1.71
N VAL A 282 -8.24 -8.48 1.79
CA VAL A 282 -7.61 -7.43 2.60
C VAL A 282 -7.48 -7.88 4.06
N ALA A 283 -8.59 -8.35 4.67
CA ALA A 283 -8.61 -8.80 6.06
C ALA A 283 -7.74 -10.03 6.31
N HIS A 284 -7.78 -11.02 5.40
CA HIS A 284 -6.95 -12.22 5.48
C HIS A 284 -5.44 -11.92 5.41
N ASN A 285 -5.06 -10.80 4.79
CA ASN A 285 -3.68 -10.32 4.72
C ASN A 285 -3.36 -9.29 5.80
N PHE A 286 -4.14 -9.26 6.88
CA PHE A 286 -3.94 -8.40 8.06
C PHE A 286 -3.98 -6.90 7.78
N TYR A 287 -4.63 -6.46 6.72
CA TYR A 287 -5.03 -5.07 6.56
C TYR A 287 -6.44 -4.87 7.08
N ARG A 288 -6.74 -3.68 7.60
CA ARG A 288 -8.05 -3.33 8.15
C ARG A 288 -9.01 -2.98 7.02
N PRO A 289 -10.09 -3.77 6.82
CA PRO A 289 -11.07 -3.49 5.78
C PRO A 289 -11.78 -2.16 5.99
N THR A 290 -12.16 -1.50 4.89
CA THR A 290 -13.01 -0.30 4.93
C THR A 290 -14.49 -0.61 4.79
N ASP A 291 -14.84 -1.80 4.31
CA ASP A 291 -16.23 -2.31 4.33
C ASP A 291 -16.62 -2.70 5.76
N ALA A 292 -17.67 -2.06 6.29
CA ALA A 292 -18.10 -2.26 7.68
C ALA A 292 -18.59 -3.70 7.95
N SER A 293 -19.19 -4.35 6.96
CA SER A 293 -19.72 -5.72 7.10
C SER A 293 -18.59 -6.75 7.17
N VAL A 294 -17.55 -6.54 6.40
CA VAL A 294 -16.33 -7.35 6.44
C VAL A 294 -15.56 -7.04 7.73
N ALA A 295 -15.32 -5.77 8.06
CA ALA A 295 -14.59 -5.37 9.26
C ALA A 295 -15.19 -5.98 10.53
N ALA A 296 -16.53 -6.07 10.62
CA ALA A 296 -17.21 -6.68 11.77
C ALA A 296 -16.83 -8.14 12.04
N LYS A 297 -16.42 -8.89 11.00
CA LYS A 297 -16.00 -10.29 11.13
C LYS A 297 -14.59 -10.44 11.73
N TYR A 298 -13.76 -9.38 11.67
CA TYR A 298 -12.35 -9.40 12.03
C TYR A 298 -11.99 -8.54 13.25
N THR A 299 -12.97 -8.18 14.07
CA THR A 299 -12.76 -7.31 15.25
C THR A 299 -11.77 -7.91 16.27
N SER A 300 -11.71 -9.23 16.39
CA SER A 300 -10.74 -9.90 17.26
C SER A 300 -9.30 -9.85 16.72
N GLN A 301 -9.14 -9.69 15.40
CA GLN A 301 -7.83 -9.59 14.75
C GLN A 301 -7.25 -8.18 14.87
N PHE A 302 -8.10 -7.16 14.91
CA PHE A 302 -7.71 -5.76 14.91
C PHE A 302 -8.19 -5.06 16.20
N PRO A 303 -7.38 -5.05 17.26
CA PRO A 303 -7.75 -4.39 18.50
C PRO A 303 -7.96 -2.89 18.27
N ALA A 304 -8.96 -2.35 18.99
CA ALA A 304 -9.18 -0.92 19.01
C ALA A 304 -8.04 -0.22 19.73
N LEU A 305 -7.50 0.84 19.13
CA LEU A 305 -6.51 1.71 19.76
C LEU A 305 -6.76 3.16 19.32
N PRO A 306 -6.36 4.15 20.12
CA PRO A 306 -6.41 5.56 19.72
C PRO A 306 -5.49 5.81 18.51
N LEU A 307 -6.04 6.41 17.45
CA LEU A 307 -5.32 6.67 16.22
C LEU A 307 -5.27 8.18 15.93
N LEU A 308 -4.06 8.70 15.78
CA LEU A 308 -3.80 9.98 15.16
C LEU A 308 -4.11 9.92 13.67
N LYS A 309 -4.44 11.04 13.06
CA LYS A 309 -4.66 11.12 11.60
C LYS A 309 -3.67 12.09 10.99
N ILE A 310 -3.26 11.83 9.75
CA ILE A 310 -2.40 12.76 9.02
C ILE A 310 -3.05 14.16 8.84
N SER A 311 -4.37 14.22 8.86
CA SER A 311 -5.15 15.46 8.80
C SER A 311 -5.20 16.24 10.12
N ASP A 312 -4.77 15.65 11.22
CA ASP A 312 -4.77 16.32 12.51
C ASP A 312 -3.90 17.60 12.48
N PRO A 313 -4.24 18.62 13.28
CA PRO A 313 -3.55 19.92 13.25
C PRO A 313 -2.03 19.83 13.41
N GLU A 314 -1.55 18.89 14.20
CA GLU A 314 -0.12 18.66 14.46
C GLU A 314 0.67 18.22 13.21
N PHE A 315 0.01 17.61 12.23
CA PHE A 315 0.61 17.19 10.96
C PHE A 315 0.16 18.06 9.79
N GLY A 316 -1.11 18.45 9.74
CA GLY A 316 -1.71 19.33 8.76
C GLY A 316 -1.73 18.78 7.33
N GLY A 317 -1.82 17.45 7.19
CA GLY A 317 -1.82 16.74 5.91
C GLY A 317 -0.42 16.42 5.38
N TRP A 318 -0.37 15.53 4.37
CA TRP A 318 0.89 15.02 3.84
C TRP A 318 1.83 16.09 3.30
N THR A 319 1.33 17.10 2.59
CA THR A 319 2.17 18.18 2.01
C THR A 319 2.93 18.93 3.11
N LYS A 320 2.25 19.28 4.22
CA LYS A 320 2.90 19.95 5.35
C LYS A 320 3.84 19.00 6.11
N ALA A 321 3.39 17.78 6.39
CA ALA A 321 4.20 16.79 7.07
C ALA A 321 5.48 16.46 6.30
N GLN A 322 5.39 16.26 4.97
CA GLN A 322 6.56 16.02 4.14
C GLN A 322 7.54 17.18 4.19
N LYS A 323 7.07 18.42 4.05
CA LYS A 323 7.91 19.60 4.10
C LYS A 323 8.59 19.78 5.46
N LYS A 324 7.86 19.57 6.55
CA LYS A 324 8.36 19.76 7.92
C LYS A 324 9.36 18.67 8.31
N PHE A 325 9.02 17.41 8.04
CA PHE A 325 9.73 16.28 8.64
C PHE A 325 10.73 15.62 7.70
N PHE A 326 10.40 15.47 6.39
CA PHE A 326 11.11 14.53 5.50
C PHE A 326 11.76 15.19 4.28
N ALA A 327 11.46 16.46 3.98
CA ALA A 327 12.17 17.20 2.94
C ALA A 327 13.63 17.41 3.34
N ASP A 328 14.45 17.82 2.38
CA ASP A 328 15.85 18.18 2.66
C ASP A 328 15.92 19.29 3.71
N ASN A 329 16.80 19.12 4.68
CA ASN A 329 16.90 19.95 5.88
C ASN A 329 15.64 19.92 6.79
N GLY A 330 14.76 18.97 6.63
CA GLY A 330 13.61 18.72 7.51
C GLY A 330 14.07 18.23 8.90
N VAL A 331 13.08 17.94 9.75
CA VAL A 331 13.37 17.48 11.14
C VAL A 331 14.20 16.20 11.11
N PHE A 332 13.87 15.24 10.21
CA PHE A 332 14.62 13.98 10.15
C PHE A 332 16.12 14.19 9.84
N ASP A 333 16.47 15.04 8.89
CA ASP A 333 17.87 15.32 8.55
C ASP A 333 18.65 15.98 9.68
N LYS A 334 17.96 16.73 10.54
CA LYS A 334 18.59 17.40 11.70
C LYS A 334 18.85 16.45 12.87
N ILE A 335 18.04 15.40 13.02
CA ILE A 335 18.16 14.46 14.14
C ILE A 335 18.98 13.21 13.80
N TYR A 336 19.06 12.86 12.52
CA TYR A 336 19.80 11.69 12.04
C TYR A 336 20.95 12.12 11.13
N GLN A 337 22.17 12.14 11.69
CA GLN A 337 23.39 12.35 10.94
C GLN A 337 24.19 11.05 10.95
N PRO A 338 24.34 10.38 9.79
CA PRO A 338 25.13 9.15 9.72
C PRO A 338 26.57 9.42 10.17
N GLY A 339 27.03 8.72 11.21
CA GLY A 339 28.41 8.79 11.68
C GLY A 339 28.72 9.88 12.73
N SER A 340 27.71 10.51 13.35
CA SER A 340 27.88 11.41 14.50
C SER A 340 27.77 10.67 15.84
#